data_a62b681b25e459b67a04a786b17d49e8
#
_entry.id   a62b681b25e459b67a04a786b17d49e8
#
_cell.length_a   1.000
_cell.length_b   1.000
_cell.length_c   1.000
_cell.angle_alpha   90.00
_cell.angle_beta   90.00
_cell.angle_gamma   90.00
#
_symmetry.space_group_name_H-M   'P 1'
#
loop_
_entity.id
_entity.type
_entity.pdbx_description
1 polymer ?
#
loop_
_entity_poly.entity_id
_entity_poly.type
_entity_poly.pdbx_seq_one_letter_code
_entity_poly.pdbx_strand_id
1 'polypeptide(L)'
;MLYTIITSLNQKYWDETSKINIQSWAQFLPPEVKIVIYSEDKIDLGSLKERVTTKDLYSTCPNLLKFKNTHKYNPHYNGDAPVKDTKKFKWNAIKFAHKTFPIFEEAKVCDTNYLIWLDADVLMHDYITMEWLAELFPQRSCISYLGRPSNTKTAYDECGLVGYNLKTPLAKNFLASYEEYYEGNNLDELRETHDSWIFYQLRLSFEAGGYGGFKNLNPNPVNNKSPFNNSGINQYMVHCKGKGKEKLHNKFLKRFSIQSL
;
A
#
# COMPACT_ATOMS: atom_id res chain seq x y z
N MET A 1 17.93 10.13 5.17
CA MET A 1 16.46 10.28 5.14
C MET A 1 15.85 9.32 6.14
N LEU A 2 14.69 9.67 6.73
CA LEU A 2 13.95 8.80 7.64
C LEU A 2 12.69 8.29 6.95
N TYR A 3 12.30 7.05 7.25
CA TYR A 3 11.18 6.36 6.60
C TYR A 3 10.21 5.80 7.64
N THR A 4 8.92 5.91 7.35
CA THR A 4 7.87 5.19 8.07
C THR A 4 7.15 4.28 7.08
N ILE A 5 7.14 2.99 7.35
CA ILE A 5 6.35 2.02 6.60
C ILE A 5 5.04 1.76 7.36
N ILE A 6 3.93 1.86 6.66
CA ILE A 6 2.62 1.58 7.23
C ILE A 6 1.87 0.50 6.45
N THR A 7 1.01 -0.20 7.17
CA THR A 7 0.04 -1.14 6.61
C THR A 7 -1.23 -1.17 7.46
N SER A 8 -2.28 -1.81 6.96
CA SER A 8 -3.48 -2.09 7.74
C SER A 8 -3.89 -3.56 7.64
N LEU A 9 -4.49 -4.08 8.69
CA LEU A 9 -4.94 -5.47 8.77
C LEU A 9 -5.99 -5.67 9.86
N ASN A 10 -6.63 -6.84 9.85
CA ASN A 10 -7.49 -7.34 10.93
C ASN A 10 -6.88 -8.61 11.55
N GLN A 11 -7.46 -9.09 12.66
CA GLN A 11 -6.98 -10.27 13.38
C GLN A 11 -6.87 -11.50 12.47
N LYS A 12 -7.90 -11.76 11.65
CA LYS A 12 -7.90 -12.90 10.73
C LYS A 12 -6.69 -12.84 9.77
N TYR A 13 -6.44 -11.66 9.19
CA TYR A 13 -5.33 -11.51 8.24
C TYR A 13 -3.97 -11.56 8.93
N TRP A 14 -3.90 -11.10 10.19
CA TRP A 14 -2.74 -11.26 11.06
C TRP A 14 -2.38 -12.73 11.24
N ASP A 15 -3.34 -13.56 11.66
CA ASP A 15 -3.11 -14.97 11.96
C ASP A 15 -2.79 -15.81 10.71
N GLU A 16 -3.49 -15.53 9.60
CA GLU A 16 -3.35 -16.32 8.37
C GLU A 16 -2.06 -16.05 7.59
N THR A 17 -1.54 -14.80 7.64
CA THR A 17 -0.48 -14.40 6.72
C THR A 17 0.44 -13.31 7.22
N SER A 18 -0.13 -12.22 7.78
CA SER A 18 0.63 -10.97 7.92
C SER A 18 1.63 -11.03 9.06
N LYS A 19 1.40 -11.84 10.10
CA LYS A 19 2.33 -11.98 11.23
C LYS A 19 3.75 -12.30 10.74
N ILE A 20 3.91 -13.35 9.91
CA ILE A 20 5.22 -13.74 9.39
C ILE A 20 5.82 -12.68 8.46
N ASN A 21 4.97 -12.03 7.66
CA ASN A 21 5.45 -10.96 6.78
C ASN A 21 5.97 -9.77 7.60
N ILE A 22 5.25 -9.34 8.63
CA ILE A 22 5.69 -8.26 9.52
C ILE A 22 6.94 -8.66 10.31
N GLN A 23 7.07 -9.91 10.72
CA GLN A 23 8.30 -10.44 11.31
C GLN A 23 9.47 -10.30 10.34
N SER A 24 9.27 -10.61 9.05
CA SER A 24 10.30 -10.42 8.04
C SER A 24 10.68 -8.95 7.85
N TRP A 25 9.71 -8.02 7.94
CA TRP A 25 10.03 -6.59 7.89
C TRP A 25 10.89 -6.16 9.09
N ALA A 26 10.52 -6.61 10.29
CA ALA A 26 11.29 -6.30 11.50
C ALA A 26 12.71 -6.86 11.44
N GLN A 27 12.91 -8.00 10.78
CA GLN A 27 14.20 -8.67 10.62
C GLN A 27 15.08 -8.00 9.55
N PHE A 28 14.51 -7.66 8.39
CA PHE A 28 15.29 -7.28 7.21
C PHE A 28 15.35 -5.78 6.94
N LEU A 29 14.49 -4.97 7.59
CA LEU A 29 14.58 -3.51 7.49
C LEU A 29 15.62 -2.94 8.46
N PRO A 30 16.30 -1.86 8.06
CA PRO A 30 17.16 -1.09 8.99
C PRO A 30 16.40 -0.67 10.24
N PRO A 31 17.05 -0.65 11.41
CA PRO A 31 16.41 -0.29 12.68
C PRO A 31 15.86 1.14 12.72
N GLU A 32 16.36 2.03 11.88
CA GLU A 32 15.91 3.41 11.75
C GLU A 32 14.57 3.55 11.02
N VAL A 33 14.12 2.51 10.31
CA VAL A 33 12.83 2.51 9.63
C VAL A 33 11.71 2.21 10.62
N LYS A 34 10.77 3.14 10.77
CA LYS A 34 9.58 2.93 11.61
C LYS A 34 8.59 2.01 10.92
N ILE A 35 7.99 1.08 11.67
CA ILE A 35 6.93 0.18 11.18
C ILE A 35 5.67 0.44 12.00
N VAL A 36 4.58 0.83 11.34
CA VAL A 36 3.30 1.14 11.98
C VAL A 36 2.18 0.29 11.35
N ILE A 37 1.44 -0.41 12.18
CA ILE A 37 0.29 -1.23 11.77
C ILE A 37 -1.00 -0.56 12.25
N TYR A 38 -1.89 -0.28 11.33
CA TYR A 38 -3.27 0.09 11.62
C TYR A 38 -4.12 -1.17 11.71
N SER A 39 -4.59 -1.52 12.90
CA SER A 39 -5.34 -2.77 13.10
C SER A 39 -6.80 -2.49 13.43
N GLU A 40 -7.69 -3.27 12.81
CA GLU A 40 -9.12 -3.28 13.16
C GLU A 40 -9.37 -3.91 14.55
N ASP A 41 -8.44 -4.75 15.01
CA ASP A 41 -8.52 -5.53 16.22
C ASP A 41 -7.28 -5.31 17.09
N LYS A 42 -7.39 -5.67 18.37
CA LYS A 42 -6.24 -5.67 19.28
C LYS A 42 -5.38 -6.91 19.01
N ILE A 43 -4.32 -6.75 18.22
CA ILE A 43 -3.37 -7.82 17.90
C ILE A 43 -2.28 -7.94 18.97
N ASP A 44 -1.84 -9.18 19.23
CA ASP A 44 -0.66 -9.43 20.06
C ASP A 44 0.61 -9.46 19.20
N LEU A 45 1.47 -8.49 19.43
CA LEU A 45 2.76 -8.36 18.73
C LEU A 45 3.84 -9.30 19.28
N GLY A 46 3.70 -9.82 20.52
CA GLY A 46 4.74 -10.61 21.18
C GLY A 46 6.09 -9.85 21.19
N SER A 47 7.14 -10.50 20.65
CA SER A 47 8.49 -9.91 20.54
C SER A 47 8.59 -8.76 19.56
N LEU A 48 7.65 -8.58 18.64
CA LEU A 48 7.66 -7.49 17.65
C LEU A 48 7.41 -6.11 18.25
N LYS A 49 6.89 -6.01 19.48
CA LYS A 49 6.56 -4.74 20.16
C LYS A 49 7.73 -3.73 20.25
N GLU A 50 8.97 -4.21 20.15
CA GLU A 50 10.16 -3.34 20.16
C GLU A 50 10.45 -2.69 18.81
N ARG A 51 9.90 -3.25 17.72
CA ARG A 51 10.15 -2.84 16.33
C ARG A 51 8.90 -2.30 15.62
N VAL A 52 7.72 -2.66 16.11
CA VAL A 52 6.45 -2.40 15.45
C VAL A 52 5.51 -1.66 16.40
N THR A 53 4.95 -0.58 15.94
CA THR A 53 3.89 0.17 16.64
C THR A 53 2.53 -0.19 16.05
N THR A 54 1.53 -0.38 16.90
CA THR A 54 0.13 -0.55 16.47
C THR A 54 -0.69 0.70 16.77
N LYS A 55 -1.60 1.03 15.88
CA LYS A 55 -2.64 2.03 16.07
C LYS A 55 -4.00 1.38 15.85
N ASP A 56 -4.97 1.70 16.68
CA ASP A 56 -6.37 1.29 16.44
C ASP A 56 -6.89 2.01 15.20
N LEU A 57 -7.33 1.23 14.20
CA LEU A 57 -7.70 1.74 12.90
C LEU A 57 -8.89 2.71 12.98
N TYR A 58 -9.92 2.32 13.72
CA TYR A 58 -11.16 3.09 13.73
C TYR A 58 -11.10 4.33 14.62
N SER A 59 -10.38 4.27 15.74
CA SER A 59 -10.17 5.45 16.58
C SER A 59 -9.22 6.46 15.95
N THR A 60 -8.24 6.00 15.19
CA THR A 60 -7.28 6.87 14.49
C THR A 60 -7.83 7.41 13.17
N CYS A 61 -8.70 6.65 12.49
CA CYS A 61 -9.30 7.00 11.22
C CYS A 61 -10.84 7.10 11.32
N PRO A 62 -11.40 8.08 12.05
CA PRO A 62 -12.85 8.17 12.28
C PRO A 62 -13.65 8.35 10.98
N ASN A 63 -13.06 9.01 9.97
CA ASN A 63 -13.67 9.22 8.67
C ASN A 63 -13.80 7.90 7.87
N LEU A 64 -12.93 6.92 8.10
CA LEU A 64 -13.10 5.57 7.56
C LEU A 64 -14.40 4.94 8.03
N LEU A 65 -14.69 5.02 9.34
CA LEU A 65 -15.92 4.45 9.90
C LEU A 65 -17.16 5.16 9.35
N LYS A 66 -17.11 6.48 9.22
CA LYS A 66 -18.15 7.29 8.57
C LYS A 66 -18.36 6.84 7.12
N PHE A 67 -17.30 6.73 6.32
CA PHE A 67 -17.34 6.27 4.93
C PHE A 67 -17.96 4.87 4.81
N LYS A 68 -17.51 3.90 5.61
CA LYS A 68 -18.09 2.55 5.65
C LYS A 68 -19.60 2.58 5.91
N ASN A 69 -20.02 3.30 6.95
CA ASN A 69 -21.43 3.34 7.36
C ASN A 69 -22.32 4.01 6.30
N THR A 70 -21.82 5.07 5.65
CA THR A 70 -22.54 5.76 4.58
C THR A 70 -22.73 4.86 3.36
N HIS A 71 -21.70 4.09 2.98
CA HIS A 71 -21.68 3.39 1.70
C HIS A 71 -21.90 1.86 1.77
N LYS A 72 -22.10 1.28 2.96
CA LYS A 72 -22.22 -0.19 3.15
C LYS A 72 -23.31 -0.86 2.30
N TYR A 73 -24.35 -0.14 1.91
CA TYR A 73 -25.43 -0.64 1.08
C TYR A 73 -25.33 -0.21 -0.40
N ASN A 74 -24.30 0.56 -0.76
CA ASN A 74 -24.08 0.95 -2.14
C ASN A 74 -23.27 -0.13 -2.87
N PRO A 75 -23.86 -0.83 -3.86
CA PRO A 75 -23.19 -1.94 -4.57
C PRO A 75 -21.94 -1.50 -5.32
N HIS A 76 -21.85 -0.22 -5.74
CA HIS A 76 -20.66 0.33 -6.41
C HIS A 76 -19.49 0.62 -5.46
N TYR A 77 -19.72 0.54 -4.14
CA TYR A 77 -18.70 0.79 -3.12
C TYR A 77 -18.33 -0.45 -2.31
N ASN A 78 -19.23 -1.44 -2.21
CA ASN A 78 -19.04 -2.64 -1.38
C ASN A 78 -18.70 -3.92 -2.17
N GLY A 79 -18.52 -3.82 -3.49
CA GLY A 79 -18.16 -4.94 -4.35
C GLY A 79 -19.32 -5.81 -4.82
N ASP A 80 -20.57 -5.39 -4.62
CA ASP A 80 -21.77 -6.13 -5.00
C ASP A 80 -22.43 -5.62 -6.30
N ALA A 81 -21.82 -4.64 -6.98
CA ALA A 81 -22.35 -4.09 -8.22
C ALA A 81 -22.53 -5.19 -9.28
N PRO A 82 -23.71 -5.29 -9.91
CA PRO A 82 -24.03 -6.29 -10.92
C PRO A 82 -23.42 -5.93 -12.29
N VAL A 83 -22.11 -5.72 -12.33
CA VAL A 83 -21.41 -5.37 -13.57
C VAL A 83 -20.91 -6.67 -14.20
N LYS A 84 -21.48 -7.03 -15.35
CA LYS A 84 -21.01 -8.16 -16.16
C LYS A 84 -19.53 -7.90 -16.53
N ASP A 85 -18.70 -8.93 -16.41
CA ASP A 85 -17.28 -8.94 -16.79
C ASP A 85 -16.29 -8.13 -15.93
N THR A 86 -16.72 -7.54 -14.81
CA THR A 86 -15.80 -6.88 -13.88
C THR A 86 -15.60 -7.68 -12.61
N LYS A 87 -14.35 -7.77 -12.17
CA LYS A 87 -14.04 -8.40 -10.89
C LYS A 87 -14.59 -7.56 -9.75
N LYS A 88 -15.30 -8.17 -8.80
CA LYS A 88 -15.94 -7.49 -7.63
C LYS A 88 -15.03 -6.48 -6.92
N PHE A 89 -13.72 -6.75 -6.82
CA PHE A 89 -12.79 -5.85 -6.13
C PHE A 89 -12.72 -4.46 -6.79
N LYS A 90 -12.99 -4.34 -8.08
CA LYS A 90 -12.94 -3.07 -8.81
C LYS A 90 -13.97 -2.05 -8.32
N TRP A 91 -15.01 -2.52 -7.66
CA TRP A 91 -16.13 -1.75 -7.11
C TRP A 91 -16.20 -1.84 -5.59
N ASN A 92 -15.07 -2.04 -4.92
CA ASN A 92 -15.02 -2.21 -3.48
C ASN A 92 -14.20 -1.12 -2.80
N ALA A 93 -14.66 0.12 -2.93
CA ALA A 93 -14.05 1.27 -2.28
C ALA A 93 -13.96 1.09 -0.75
N ILE A 94 -14.97 0.48 -0.11
CA ILE A 94 -14.99 0.22 1.33
C ILE A 94 -13.81 -0.65 1.74
N LYS A 95 -13.51 -1.71 1.00
CA LYS A 95 -12.36 -2.57 1.29
C LYS A 95 -11.05 -1.78 1.21
N PHE A 96 -10.88 -0.99 0.16
CA PHE A 96 -9.65 -0.24 -0.08
C PHE A 96 -9.53 1.02 0.80
N ALA A 97 -10.65 1.52 1.34
CA ALA A 97 -10.64 2.59 2.34
C ALA A 97 -9.82 2.22 3.59
N HIS A 98 -9.80 0.93 3.98
CA HIS A 98 -8.95 0.45 5.08
C HIS A 98 -7.46 0.63 4.83
N LYS A 99 -7.07 0.86 3.59
CA LYS A 99 -5.70 1.20 3.17
C LYS A 99 -5.49 2.70 3.09
N THR A 100 -6.39 3.40 2.41
CA THR A 100 -6.18 4.81 2.06
C THR A 100 -6.32 5.74 3.25
N PHE A 101 -7.30 5.53 4.15
CA PHE A 101 -7.45 6.37 5.34
C PHE A 101 -6.23 6.30 6.29
N PRO A 102 -5.63 5.15 6.60
CA PRO A 102 -4.34 5.09 7.28
C PRO A 102 -3.23 5.92 6.63
N ILE A 103 -3.16 5.94 5.30
CA ILE A 103 -2.18 6.77 4.58
C ILE A 103 -2.46 8.25 4.84
N PHE A 104 -3.71 8.69 4.75
CA PHE A 104 -4.08 10.08 4.98
C PHE A 104 -3.80 10.52 6.41
N GLU A 105 -4.23 9.74 7.40
CA GLU A 105 -4.05 10.07 8.81
C GLU A 105 -2.58 10.02 9.25
N GLU A 106 -1.81 9.01 8.80
CA GLU A 106 -0.39 8.96 9.11
C GLU A 106 0.37 10.14 8.48
N ALA A 107 0.01 10.54 7.26
CA ALA A 107 0.66 11.66 6.58
C ALA A 107 0.53 12.99 7.34
N LYS A 108 -0.52 13.15 8.16
CA LYS A 108 -0.76 14.36 8.97
C LYS A 108 0.15 14.44 10.21
N VAL A 109 0.58 13.29 10.75
CA VAL A 109 1.31 13.18 12.03
C VAL A 109 2.72 12.62 11.89
N CYS A 110 3.07 12.05 10.74
CA CYS A 110 4.35 11.43 10.48
C CYS A 110 5.49 12.46 10.48
N ASP A 111 6.50 12.23 11.30
CA ASP A 111 7.69 13.09 11.45
C ASP A 111 8.84 12.74 10.48
N THR A 112 8.75 11.62 9.76
CA THR A 112 9.76 11.16 8.82
C THR A 112 9.68 11.88 7.47
N ASN A 113 10.70 11.66 6.61
CA ASN A 113 10.72 12.26 5.29
C ASN A 113 9.75 11.57 4.34
N TYR A 114 9.72 10.24 4.39
CA TYR A 114 8.89 9.40 3.56
C TYR A 114 7.89 8.60 4.38
N LEU A 115 6.63 8.65 3.96
CA LEU A 115 5.59 7.71 4.32
C LEU A 115 5.48 6.65 3.22
N ILE A 116 5.62 5.39 3.57
CA ILE A 116 5.58 4.28 2.62
C ILE A 116 4.42 3.36 2.99
N TRP A 117 3.49 3.20 2.06
CA TRP A 117 2.52 2.11 2.14
C TRP A 117 3.16 0.82 1.64
N LEU A 118 3.00 -0.26 2.40
CA LEU A 118 3.37 -1.62 2.01
C LEU A 118 2.23 -2.58 2.36
N ASP A 119 1.74 -3.33 1.36
CA ASP A 119 0.67 -4.31 1.60
C ASP A 119 1.13 -5.39 2.59
N ALA A 120 0.27 -5.77 3.55
CA ALA A 120 0.60 -6.69 4.63
C ALA A 120 0.87 -8.15 4.18
N ASP A 121 0.65 -8.46 2.88
CA ASP A 121 1.03 -9.72 2.25
C ASP A 121 2.36 -9.66 1.47
N VAL A 122 3.18 -8.65 1.74
CA VAL A 122 4.56 -8.58 1.26
C VAL A 122 5.49 -9.24 2.26
N LEU A 123 6.26 -10.23 1.79
CA LEU A 123 7.32 -10.89 2.55
C LEU A 123 8.67 -10.34 2.14
N MET A 124 9.47 -9.87 3.09
CA MET A 124 10.88 -9.54 2.87
C MET A 124 11.73 -10.79 3.08
N HIS A 125 12.78 -10.95 2.29
CA HIS A 125 13.60 -12.16 2.31
C HIS A 125 15.11 -11.90 2.20
N ASP A 126 15.49 -10.62 2.16
CA ASP A 126 16.89 -10.21 2.20
C ASP A 126 17.01 -8.83 2.88
N TYR A 127 18.22 -8.54 3.38
CA TYR A 127 18.51 -7.29 4.10
C TYR A 127 18.41 -6.09 3.19
N ILE A 128 17.63 -5.12 3.63
CA ILE A 128 17.41 -3.84 2.96
C ILE A 128 18.34 -2.81 3.61
N THR A 129 19.08 -2.05 2.79
CA THR A 129 19.94 -0.98 3.30
C THR A 129 19.27 0.39 3.18
N MET A 130 19.76 1.36 3.94
CA MET A 130 19.29 2.76 3.84
C MET A 130 19.62 3.37 2.47
N GLU A 131 20.73 2.95 1.85
CA GLU A 131 21.13 3.36 0.50
C GLU A 131 20.12 2.87 -0.54
N TRP A 132 19.72 1.60 -0.46
CA TRP A 132 18.70 1.04 -1.37
C TRP A 132 17.34 1.73 -1.19
N LEU A 133 16.93 2.02 0.04
CA LEU A 133 15.72 2.81 0.29
C LEU A 133 15.83 4.22 -0.31
N ALA A 134 17.02 4.85 -0.23
CA ALA A 134 17.24 6.16 -0.84
C ALA A 134 17.24 6.11 -2.37
N GLU A 135 17.62 4.98 -2.96
CA GLU A 135 17.47 4.76 -4.41
C GLU A 135 15.99 4.60 -4.80
N LEU A 136 15.20 3.84 -4.04
CA LEU A 136 13.77 3.69 -4.32
C LEU A 136 12.99 4.99 -4.08
N PHE A 137 13.31 5.68 -2.99
CA PHE A 137 12.59 6.86 -2.49
C PHE A 137 13.53 8.08 -2.41
N PRO A 138 14.05 8.57 -3.55
CA PRO A 138 15.04 9.64 -3.55
C PRO A 138 14.41 10.98 -3.17
N GLN A 139 15.20 11.83 -2.51
CA GLN A 139 14.75 13.14 -2.03
C GLN A 139 14.11 14.02 -3.11
N ARG A 140 14.55 13.87 -4.36
CA ARG A 140 14.02 14.61 -5.52
C ARG A 140 12.64 14.13 -6.00
N SER A 141 12.20 12.95 -5.60
CA SER A 141 10.89 12.42 -5.99
C SER A 141 9.84 12.80 -4.95
N CYS A 142 8.67 13.15 -5.43
CA CYS A 142 7.51 13.44 -4.57
C CYS A 142 6.75 12.16 -4.22
N ILE A 143 6.56 11.31 -5.24
CA ILE A 143 5.86 10.02 -5.10
C ILE A 143 6.64 8.97 -5.89
N SER A 144 6.86 7.80 -5.25
CA SER A 144 7.45 6.63 -5.90
C SER A 144 6.39 5.52 -5.95
N TYR A 145 6.18 4.92 -7.13
CA TYR A 145 5.09 3.98 -7.38
C TYR A 145 5.49 2.87 -8.36
N LEU A 146 4.72 1.79 -8.41
CA LEU A 146 4.93 0.67 -9.33
C LEU A 146 4.00 0.81 -10.55
N GLY A 147 4.53 1.34 -11.66
CA GLY A 147 3.79 1.49 -12.91
C GLY A 147 3.58 0.20 -13.67
N ARG A 148 2.53 0.16 -14.48
CA ARG A 148 2.26 -0.90 -15.47
C ARG A 148 2.40 -0.35 -16.89
N PRO A 149 2.58 -1.24 -17.90
CA PRO A 149 2.57 -0.81 -19.30
C PRO A 149 1.25 -0.14 -19.67
N SER A 150 1.31 1.01 -20.33
CA SER A 150 0.14 1.81 -20.71
C SER A 150 -0.77 1.17 -21.76
N ASN A 151 -0.29 0.14 -22.46
CA ASN A 151 -0.99 -0.52 -23.57
C ASN A 151 -1.87 -1.70 -23.17
N THR A 152 -2.18 -1.85 -21.88
CA THR A 152 -2.92 -3.02 -21.38
C THR A 152 -4.29 -2.64 -20.84
N LYS A 153 -5.26 -3.59 -20.94
CA LYS A 153 -6.60 -3.43 -20.36
C LYS A 153 -6.60 -3.22 -18.84
N THR A 154 -5.48 -3.45 -18.17
CA THR A 154 -5.27 -3.28 -16.72
C THR A 154 -4.14 -2.29 -16.45
N ALA A 155 -4.15 -1.17 -17.16
CA ALA A 155 -3.07 -0.17 -17.14
C ALA A 155 -3.06 0.75 -15.91
N TYR A 156 -3.58 0.33 -14.76
CA TYR A 156 -3.47 1.08 -13.52
C TYR A 156 -2.24 0.65 -12.71
N ASP A 157 -1.72 1.56 -11.89
CA ASP A 157 -0.53 1.35 -11.08
C ASP A 157 -0.74 0.26 -10.01
N GLU A 158 0.32 -0.40 -9.59
CA GLU A 158 0.30 -1.38 -8.49
C GLU A 158 0.54 -0.65 -7.17
N CYS A 159 -0.49 -0.55 -6.33
CA CYS A 159 -0.40 0.15 -5.06
C CYS A 159 0.04 -0.74 -3.86
N GLY A 160 0.61 -1.92 -4.11
CA GLY A 160 1.19 -2.76 -3.05
C GLY A 160 2.43 -2.15 -2.39
N LEU A 161 3.07 -1.19 -3.06
CA LEU A 161 4.16 -0.37 -2.55
C LEU A 161 4.04 1.03 -3.17
N VAL A 162 3.85 2.04 -2.32
CA VAL A 162 3.84 3.45 -2.71
C VAL A 162 4.54 4.29 -1.65
N GLY A 163 5.46 5.15 -2.07
CA GLY A 163 6.16 6.08 -1.17
C GLY A 163 5.78 7.52 -1.45
N TYR A 164 5.47 8.27 -0.39
CA TYR A 164 5.10 9.69 -0.41
C TYR A 164 6.16 10.51 0.32
N ASN A 165 6.81 11.44 -0.36
CA ASN A 165 7.78 12.36 0.23
C ASN A 165 7.06 13.51 0.91
N LEU A 166 6.82 13.40 2.21
CA LEU A 166 6.07 14.39 3.00
C LEU A 166 6.77 15.75 3.14
N LYS A 167 8.03 15.87 2.69
CA LYS A 167 8.74 17.15 2.66
C LYS A 167 8.43 17.98 1.41
N THR A 168 7.75 17.39 0.43
CA THR A 168 7.37 18.09 -0.81
C THR A 168 5.92 18.56 -0.75
N PRO A 169 5.63 19.82 -1.16
CA PRO A 169 4.25 20.31 -1.27
C PRO A 169 3.41 19.46 -2.21
N LEU A 170 4.02 18.94 -3.29
CA LEU A 170 3.32 18.12 -4.27
C LEU A 170 2.76 16.83 -3.67
N ALA A 171 3.55 16.11 -2.85
CA ALA A 171 3.05 14.89 -2.22
C ALA A 171 1.91 15.18 -1.25
N LYS A 172 1.97 16.31 -0.53
CA LYS A 172 0.88 16.75 0.36
C LYS A 172 -0.39 17.09 -0.41
N ASN A 173 -0.25 17.85 -1.51
CA ASN A 173 -1.37 18.19 -2.38
C ASN A 173 -1.99 16.94 -3.02
N PHE A 174 -1.15 16.00 -3.46
CA PHE A 174 -1.62 14.73 -4.01
C PHE A 174 -2.42 13.94 -2.97
N LEU A 175 -1.91 13.81 -1.75
CA LEU A 175 -2.62 13.12 -0.66
C LEU A 175 -3.94 13.79 -0.30
N ALA A 176 -3.98 15.12 -0.24
CA ALA A 176 -5.21 15.87 -0.02
C ALA A 176 -6.25 15.63 -1.14
N SER A 177 -5.82 15.67 -2.42
CA SER A 177 -6.69 15.35 -3.55
C SER A 177 -7.14 13.88 -3.54
N TYR A 178 -6.30 12.97 -3.05
CA TYR A 178 -6.64 11.56 -2.94
C TYR A 178 -7.70 11.33 -1.84
N GLU A 179 -7.56 12.01 -0.71
CA GLU A 179 -8.54 12.00 0.40
C GLU A 179 -9.90 12.56 -0.06
N GLU A 180 -9.90 13.62 -0.86
CA GLU A 180 -11.10 14.25 -1.41
C GLU A 180 -11.96 13.28 -2.25
N TYR A 181 -11.37 12.31 -2.94
CA TYR A 181 -12.15 11.27 -3.64
C TYR A 181 -13.03 10.48 -2.68
N TYR A 182 -12.57 10.21 -1.46
CA TYR A 182 -13.32 9.46 -0.46
C TYR A 182 -14.28 10.33 0.36
N GLU A 183 -13.92 11.57 0.65
CA GLU A 183 -14.71 12.45 1.51
C GLU A 183 -15.70 13.30 0.72
N GLY A 184 -15.37 13.67 -0.52
CA GLY A 184 -16.17 14.53 -1.39
C GLY A 184 -17.21 13.81 -2.25
N ASN A 185 -17.42 12.48 -2.10
CA ASN A 185 -18.30 11.65 -2.93
C ASN A 185 -17.91 11.60 -4.44
N ASN A 186 -16.66 11.89 -4.77
CA ASN A 186 -16.19 11.94 -6.17
C ASN A 186 -15.96 10.54 -6.78
N LEU A 187 -16.17 9.47 -6.01
CA LEU A 187 -16.01 8.10 -6.49
C LEU A 187 -17.11 7.66 -7.47
N ASP A 188 -18.28 8.28 -7.42
CA ASP A 188 -19.41 7.94 -8.32
C ASP A 188 -19.12 8.26 -9.78
N GLU A 189 -18.21 9.18 -10.05
CA GLU A 189 -17.79 9.56 -11.40
C GLU A 189 -16.73 8.62 -11.99
N LEU A 190 -16.15 7.75 -11.15
CA LEU A 190 -15.06 6.88 -11.57
C LEU A 190 -15.56 5.58 -12.18
N ARG A 191 -14.83 5.12 -13.20
CA ARG A 191 -15.06 3.82 -13.83
C ARG A 191 -14.85 2.64 -12.87
N GLU A 192 -13.92 2.74 -11.95
CA GLU A 192 -13.56 1.73 -10.94
C GLU A 192 -13.24 2.44 -9.62
N THR A 193 -13.57 1.84 -8.46
CA THR A 193 -13.44 2.50 -7.16
C THR A 193 -12.40 1.86 -6.23
N HIS A 194 -11.51 1.02 -6.76
CA HIS A 194 -10.40 0.50 -5.97
C HIS A 194 -9.20 1.47 -5.94
N ASP A 195 -8.38 1.37 -4.90
CA ASP A 195 -7.24 2.24 -4.62
C ASP A 195 -6.30 2.47 -5.82
N SER A 196 -5.93 1.40 -6.48
CA SER A 196 -4.99 1.44 -7.62
C SER A 196 -5.55 2.19 -8.83
N TRP A 197 -6.87 2.16 -9.06
CA TRP A 197 -7.50 2.94 -10.12
C TRP A 197 -7.55 4.42 -9.77
N ILE A 198 -7.98 4.75 -8.55
CA ILE A 198 -8.06 6.14 -8.08
C ILE A 198 -6.67 6.78 -8.09
N PHE A 199 -5.68 6.10 -7.51
CA PHE A 199 -4.28 6.55 -7.52
C PHE A 199 -3.77 6.82 -8.94
N TYR A 200 -4.00 5.89 -9.87
CA TYR A 200 -3.60 6.00 -11.27
C TYR A 200 -4.23 7.20 -11.97
N GLN A 201 -5.56 7.40 -11.83
CA GLN A 201 -6.25 8.54 -12.43
C GLN A 201 -5.74 9.87 -11.88
N LEU A 202 -5.56 9.95 -10.57
CA LEU A 202 -5.05 11.13 -9.90
C LEU A 202 -3.61 11.45 -10.35
N ARG A 203 -2.74 10.44 -10.41
CA ARG A 203 -1.37 10.61 -10.89
C ARG A 203 -1.34 11.14 -12.33
N LEU A 204 -2.13 10.57 -13.23
CA LEU A 204 -2.24 11.06 -14.61
C LEU A 204 -2.73 12.50 -14.67
N SER A 205 -3.70 12.89 -13.84
CA SER A 205 -4.20 14.26 -13.76
C SER A 205 -3.09 15.24 -13.33
N PHE A 206 -2.30 14.88 -12.33
CA PHE A 206 -1.16 15.70 -11.88
C PHE A 206 -0.09 15.81 -12.97
N GLU A 207 0.29 14.71 -13.64
CA GLU A 207 1.27 14.73 -14.73
C GLU A 207 0.77 15.56 -15.92
N ALA A 208 -0.50 15.46 -16.28
CA ALA A 208 -1.13 16.28 -17.33
C ALA A 208 -1.18 17.77 -16.95
N GLY A 209 -1.28 18.09 -15.65
CA GLY A 209 -1.15 19.45 -15.12
C GLY A 209 0.29 19.98 -15.06
N GLY A 210 1.26 19.23 -15.59
CA GLY A 210 2.67 19.62 -15.65
C GLY A 210 3.47 19.39 -14.35
N TYR A 211 2.89 18.70 -13.37
CA TYR A 211 3.60 18.37 -12.13
C TYR A 211 4.54 17.18 -12.33
N GLY A 212 5.84 17.40 -12.08
CA GLY A 212 6.88 16.36 -12.09
C GLY A 212 7.10 15.73 -10.72
N GLY A 213 8.13 14.85 -10.63
CA GLY A 213 8.53 14.24 -9.34
C GLY A 213 7.89 12.89 -9.05
N PHE A 214 7.16 12.31 -10.00
CA PHE A 214 6.68 10.93 -9.95
C PHE A 214 7.80 9.97 -10.39
N LYS A 215 8.17 9.03 -9.53
CA LYS A 215 9.17 8.01 -9.83
C LYS A 215 8.53 6.65 -10.02
N ASN A 216 8.56 6.15 -11.23
CA ASN A 216 8.15 4.77 -11.52
C ASN A 216 9.27 3.80 -11.09
N LEU A 217 8.96 2.92 -10.13
CA LEU A 217 9.86 1.87 -9.63
C LEU A 217 9.93 0.66 -10.58
N ASN A 218 9.10 0.63 -11.62
CA ASN A 218 9.08 -0.39 -12.67
C ASN A 218 9.12 0.28 -14.05
N PRO A 219 10.21 0.99 -14.41
CA PRO A 219 10.27 1.80 -15.62
C PRO A 219 10.28 0.95 -16.90
N ASN A 220 10.72 -0.30 -16.82
CA ASN A 220 10.83 -1.23 -17.96
C ASN A 220 10.00 -2.49 -17.70
N PRO A 221 8.67 -2.40 -17.71
CA PRO A 221 7.82 -3.54 -17.39
C PRO A 221 7.96 -4.64 -18.45
N VAL A 222 8.43 -5.81 -18.04
CA VAL A 222 8.68 -6.97 -18.95
C VAL A 222 7.36 -7.58 -19.44
N ASN A 223 6.28 -7.48 -18.64
CA ASN A 223 4.96 -8.01 -18.99
C ASN A 223 3.87 -7.45 -18.07
N ASN A 224 2.60 -7.80 -18.35
CA ASN A 224 1.42 -7.39 -17.56
C ASN A 224 1.25 -8.11 -16.22
N LYS A 225 2.20 -8.92 -15.81
CA LYS A 225 2.17 -9.59 -14.52
C LYS A 225 2.50 -8.60 -13.41
N SER A 226 2.34 -9.02 -12.15
CA SER A 226 2.58 -8.18 -10.97
C SER A 226 3.86 -7.33 -11.11
N PRO A 227 3.77 -6.01 -11.22
CA PRO A 227 4.95 -5.14 -11.29
C PRO A 227 5.88 -5.34 -10.10
N PHE A 228 5.31 -5.58 -8.91
CA PHE A 228 6.05 -5.84 -7.70
C PHE A 228 7.03 -7.02 -7.87
N ASN A 229 6.52 -8.17 -8.32
CA ASN A 229 7.29 -9.40 -8.41
C ASN A 229 8.15 -9.50 -9.70
N ASN A 230 8.00 -8.54 -10.62
CA ASN A 230 8.75 -8.52 -11.90
C ASN A 230 9.61 -7.25 -12.05
N SER A 231 9.83 -6.51 -10.98
CA SER A 231 10.78 -5.39 -10.91
C SER A 231 12.02 -5.76 -10.10
N GLY A 232 13.00 -4.87 -10.01
CA GLY A 232 14.19 -5.05 -9.16
C GLY A 232 13.88 -5.20 -7.67
N ILE A 233 12.67 -4.85 -7.25
CA ILE A 233 12.20 -4.98 -5.85
C ILE A 233 12.16 -6.45 -5.41
N ASN A 234 11.92 -7.38 -6.33
CA ASN A 234 11.83 -8.81 -6.03
C ASN A 234 13.16 -9.43 -5.55
N GLN A 235 14.26 -8.70 -5.62
CA GLN A 235 15.54 -9.11 -5.04
C GLN A 235 15.51 -9.12 -3.51
N TYR A 236 14.64 -8.30 -2.91
CA TYR A 236 14.56 -8.11 -1.46
C TYR A 236 13.22 -8.53 -0.87
N MET A 237 12.14 -8.43 -1.65
CA MET A 237 10.80 -8.71 -1.16
C MET A 237 9.89 -9.23 -2.25
N VAL A 238 8.86 -9.98 -1.86
CA VAL A 238 7.88 -10.58 -2.76
C VAL A 238 6.46 -10.32 -2.28
N HIS A 239 5.58 -9.99 -3.22
CA HIS A 239 4.15 -9.80 -2.94
C HIS A 239 3.43 -11.14 -3.06
N CYS A 240 3.03 -11.71 -1.93
CA CYS A 240 2.39 -13.02 -1.81
C CYS A 240 0.88 -12.91 -2.01
N LYS A 241 0.41 -12.71 -3.26
CA LYS A 241 -1.02 -12.57 -3.55
C LYS A 241 -1.56 -13.58 -4.57
N GLY A 242 -2.89 -13.73 -4.57
CA GLY A 242 -3.62 -14.57 -5.51
C GLY A 242 -3.55 -16.07 -5.18
N LYS A 243 -3.93 -16.93 -6.14
CA LYS A 243 -4.05 -18.38 -5.95
C LYS A 243 -2.73 -19.10 -5.64
N GLY A 244 -1.59 -18.47 -5.88
CA GLY A 244 -0.25 -19.03 -5.59
C GLY A 244 0.37 -18.52 -4.30
N LYS A 245 -0.36 -17.72 -3.52
CA LYS A 245 0.09 -17.04 -2.31
C LYS A 245 0.82 -17.96 -1.32
N GLU A 246 0.17 -19.02 -0.90
CA GLU A 246 0.71 -19.96 0.09
C GLU A 246 1.96 -20.69 -0.42
N LYS A 247 1.93 -21.16 -1.66
CA LYS A 247 3.10 -21.83 -2.27
C LYS A 247 4.31 -20.90 -2.37
N LEU A 248 4.08 -19.65 -2.78
CA LEU A 248 5.13 -18.66 -2.91
C LEU A 248 5.69 -18.30 -1.54
N HIS A 249 4.82 -18.03 -0.57
CA HIS A 249 5.16 -17.74 0.81
C HIS A 249 6.02 -18.86 1.42
N ASN A 250 5.57 -20.12 1.36
CA ASN A 250 6.28 -21.28 1.89
C ASN A 250 7.65 -21.50 1.20
N LYS A 251 7.75 -21.21 -0.10
CA LYS A 251 9.02 -21.29 -0.83
C LYS A 251 10.05 -20.32 -0.25
N PHE A 252 9.65 -19.06 0.02
CA PHE A 252 10.55 -18.04 0.54
C PHE A 252 10.88 -18.26 2.01
N LEU A 253 9.92 -18.67 2.85
CA LEU A 253 10.18 -19.03 4.25
C LEU A 253 11.25 -20.11 4.36
N LYS A 254 11.14 -21.19 3.58
CA LYS A 254 12.13 -22.27 3.58
C LYS A 254 13.50 -21.83 3.07
N ARG A 255 13.54 -21.01 2.03
CA ARG A 255 14.79 -20.58 1.39
C ARG A 255 15.61 -19.63 2.26
N PHE A 256 14.95 -18.75 2.99
CA PHE A 256 15.61 -17.66 3.73
C PHE A 256 15.61 -17.87 5.24
N SER A 257 15.26 -19.07 5.72
CA SER A 257 15.28 -19.44 7.15
C SER A 257 14.58 -18.42 8.04
N ILE A 258 13.48 -17.83 7.53
CA ILE A 258 12.64 -16.94 8.33
C ILE A 258 11.96 -17.82 9.38
N GLN A 259 12.44 -17.71 10.62
CA GLN A 259 11.88 -18.49 11.73
C GLN A 259 10.51 -17.92 12.10
N SER A 260 9.52 -18.82 12.25
CA SER A 260 8.30 -18.51 12.99
C SER A 260 8.66 -18.36 14.46
N LEU A 261 8.78 -17.12 14.92
CA LEU A 261 8.95 -16.80 16.34
C LEU A 261 7.67 -17.08 17.13
#